data_271cac9a933c6bd513c03c8b5e3c7a21
#
_entry.id   271cac9a933c6bd513c03c8b5e3c7a21
#
_cell.length_a   1.000
_cell.length_b   1.000
_cell.length_c   1.000
_cell.angle_alpha   90.00
_cell.angle_beta   90.00
_cell.angle_gamma   90.00
#
_symmetry.space_group_name_H-M   'P 1'
#
loop_
_entity.id
_entity.type
_entity.pdbx_description
1 polymer ?
#
loop_
_entity_poly.entity_id
_entity_poly.type
_entity_poly.pdbx_seq_one_letter_code
_entity_poly.pdbx_strand_id
1 'polypeptide(L)'
;MSIIRTYTIGTVTDWLRAFALASFAITAYAAPYIPKEDSVVLEHLPVRPGDPVARELRQLRAELSANPRKRDTALRLAERYFALANAEGDPRYVGYAQAALKPWWDLPAPPLDALVMRAILKQYSHDFYGAMQDLAAATREDPRNARAWSWRAAIDMVQARYEQARNDCLALRNIQSDLYVAGCIAYLDGTTGKAAADYRALSEAFARSGENSPEIKVWVLTRLAEMSLRMGNAKQAEENFRAAYFEPINDQFLLAAYADFLLDQGRPDEVIPLLVDWVRSDILLLRLALAEKALKASKAAEHIEALRSRFDAAALRGDKLHQQEEARFNLYLIGNKEKALALAQENWKLQREPRDARILLEAALAMKNPAAAQEALDWLERSGHEDPGLRATAQRLRALKP
;
A
#
# COMPACT_ATOMS: atom_id res chain seq x y z
N MET A 1 55.13 -18.57 -62.14
CA MET A 1 53.67 -18.58 -62.33
C MET A 1 53.06 -17.85 -61.13
N SER A 2 52.72 -16.60 -61.36
CA SER A 2 52.26 -15.68 -60.28
C SER A 2 50.74 -15.56 -60.37
N ILE A 3 50.02 -15.81 -59.28
CA ILE A 3 48.56 -15.68 -59.20
C ILE A 3 48.30 -14.38 -58.45
N ILE A 4 47.89 -13.36 -59.18
CA ILE A 4 47.40 -12.09 -58.62
C ILE A 4 45.93 -12.27 -58.23
N ARG A 5 45.62 -12.15 -56.95
CA ARG A 5 44.25 -12.05 -56.45
C ARG A 5 43.79 -10.59 -56.49
N THR A 6 42.88 -10.29 -57.38
CA THR A 6 42.18 -9.00 -57.44
C THR A 6 41.11 -8.94 -56.35
N TYR A 7 41.24 -7.97 -55.43
CA TYR A 7 40.17 -7.58 -54.51
C TYR A 7 39.29 -6.51 -55.22
N THR A 8 38.04 -6.86 -55.43
CA THR A 8 37.03 -5.89 -55.86
C THR A 8 36.61 -5.04 -54.67
N ILE A 9 36.89 -3.75 -54.77
CA ILE A 9 36.42 -2.72 -53.80
C ILE A 9 34.94 -2.52 -54.06
N GLY A 10 34.09 -2.86 -53.09
CA GLY A 10 32.64 -2.56 -53.12
C GLY A 10 32.40 -1.06 -53.27
N THR A 11 31.47 -0.69 -54.15
CA THR A 11 31.20 0.69 -54.51
C THR A 11 30.59 1.43 -53.33
N VAL A 12 30.87 2.74 -53.28
CA VAL A 12 30.35 3.70 -52.24
C VAL A 12 28.82 3.63 -52.07
N THR A 13 28.12 3.15 -53.07
CA THR A 13 26.66 2.92 -53.07
C THR A 13 26.21 1.79 -52.16
N ASP A 14 27.05 0.74 -51.87
CA ASP A 14 26.68 -0.35 -50.99
C ASP A 14 26.80 0.05 -49.50
N TRP A 15 27.74 0.93 -49.17
CA TRP A 15 27.90 1.52 -47.85
C TRP A 15 26.76 2.49 -47.52
N LEU A 16 26.29 3.26 -48.49
CA LEU A 16 25.13 4.17 -48.31
C LEU A 16 23.81 3.42 -48.12
N ARG A 17 23.65 2.25 -48.76
CA ARG A 17 22.48 1.38 -48.53
C ARG A 17 22.49 0.70 -47.15
N ALA A 18 23.66 0.27 -46.69
CA ALA A 18 23.80 -0.31 -45.33
C ALA A 18 23.58 0.76 -44.27
N PHE A 19 23.97 2.02 -44.47
CA PHE A 19 23.75 3.12 -43.54
C PHE A 19 22.28 3.59 -43.52
N ALA A 20 21.58 3.54 -44.65
CA ALA A 20 20.15 3.88 -44.73
C ALA A 20 19.24 2.83 -44.06
N LEU A 21 19.67 1.57 -44.04
CA LEU A 21 18.93 0.49 -43.30
C LEU A 21 19.18 0.50 -41.78
N ALA A 22 20.33 1.01 -41.33
CA ALA A 22 20.65 1.13 -39.90
C ALA A 22 19.98 2.33 -39.20
N SER A 23 19.54 3.33 -39.95
CA SER A 23 18.94 4.57 -39.41
C SER A 23 17.44 4.46 -39.15
N PHE A 24 16.79 3.35 -39.41
CA PHE A 24 15.38 3.10 -39.14
C PHE A 24 15.10 2.16 -37.95
N ALA A 25 16.07 1.96 -37.07
CA ALA A 25 15.78 1.48 -35.73
C ALA A 25 15.20 2.65 -34.89
N ILE A 26 14.04 3.16 -35.30
CA ILE A 26 13.20 3.97 -34.43
C ILE A 26 12.86 3.03 -33.28
N THR A 27 13.44 3.29 -32.12
CA THR A 27 12.93 2.74 -30.84
C THR A 27 11.48 3.16 -30.78
N ALA A 28 10.58 2.29 -31.18
CA ALA A 28 9.16 2.45 -30.90
C ALA A 28 9.03 2.33 -29.37
N TYR A 29 9.11 3.47 -28.69
CA TYR A 29 8.59 3.55 -27.32
C TYR A 29 7.10 3.24 -27.44
N ALA A 30 6.73 2.02 -27.07
CA ALA A 30 5.33 1.68 -26.95
C ALA A 30 4.75 2.60 -25.86
N ALA A 31 4.02 3.61 -26.27
CA ALA A 31 3.27 4.43 -25.32
C ALA A 31 2.27 3.53 -24.58
N PRO A 32 2.05 3.74 -23.27
CA PRO A 32 1.06 3.00 -22.53
C PRO A 32 -0.28 3.07 -23.24
N TYR A 33 -0.94 1.92 -23.39
CA TYR A 33 -2.28 1.90 -23.96
C TYR A 33 -3.27 2.48 -22.95
N ILE A 34 -3.88 3.61 -23.32
CA ILE A 34 -4.97 4.24 -22.54
C ILE A 34 -6.26 3.89 -23.27
N PRO A 35 -7.18 3.13 -22.62
CA PRO A 35 -8.45 2.78 -23.23
C PRO A 35 -9.30 4.03 -23.47
N LYS A 36 -10.00 4.08 -24.60
CA LYS A 36 -10.86 5.22 -24.96
C LYS A 36 -12.18 5.21 -24.18
N GLU A 37 -12.58 4.07 -23.65
CA GLU A 37 -13.83 3.86 -22.93
C GLU A 37 -13.60 2.92 -21.75
N ASP A 38 -14.32 3.14 -20.66
CA ASP A 38 -14.25 2.33 -19.43
C ASP A 38 -14.71 0.89 -19.63
N SER A 39 -15.42 0.61 -20.72
CA SER A 39 -15.90 -0.75 -21.07
C SER A 39 -14.85 -1.63 -21.72
N VAL A 40 -13.68 -1.09 -22.10
CA VAL A 40 -12.64 -1.85 -22.78
C VAL A 40 -11.99 -2.85 -21.82
N VAL A 41 -12.11 -4.14 -22.13
CA VAL A 41 -11.44 -5.22 -21.38
C VAL A 41 -9.97 -5.23 -21.79
N LEU A 42 -9.09 -4.82 -20.87
CA LEU A 42 -7.65 -4.76 -21.10
C LEU A 42 -6.96 -6.11 -20.87
N GLU A 43 -7.47 -6.90 -19.94
CA GLU A 43 -6.89 -8.19 -19.57
C GLU A 43 -7.99 -9.13 -19.05
N HIS A 44 -7.93 -10.38 -19.45
CA HIS A 44 -8.68 -11.45 -18.81
C HIS A 44 -7.77 -12.12 -17.77
N LEU A 45 -8.10 -11.96 -16.50
CA LEU A 45 -7.33 -12.60 -15.43
C LEU A 45 -7.46 -14.13 -15.56
N PRO A 46 -6.34 -14.88 -15.49
CA PRO A 46 -6.38 -16.32 -15.55
C PRO A 46 -7.15 -16.87 -14.34
N VAL A 47 -8.28 -17.50 -14.60
CA VAL A 47 -9.11 -18.15 -13.58
C VAL A 47 -8.75 -19.63 -13.54
N ARG A 48 -8.35 -20.14 -12.37
CA ARG A 48 -8.18 -21.57 -12.18
C ARG A 48 -9.53 -22.28 -12.32
N PRO A 49 -9.64 -23.33 -13.17
CA PRO A 49 -10.86 -24.10 -13.23
C PRO A 49 -11.23 -24.62 -11.82
N GLY A 50 -12.45 -24.34 -11.37
CA GLY A 50 -12.93 -24.79 -10.05
C GLY A 50 -12.68 -23.82 -8.89
N ASP A 51 -12.05 -22.67 -9.09
CA ASP A 51 -11.86 -21.66 -8.05
C ASP A 51 -13.21 -21.22 -7.45
N PRO A 52 -13.43 -21.41 -6.13
CA PRO A 52 -14.68 -21.03 -5.48
C PRO A 52 -14.95 -19.54 -5.54
N VAL A 53 -13.91 -18.70 -5.39
CA VAL A 53 -14.02 -17.23 -5.41
C VAL A 53 -14.44 -16.77 -6.78
N ALA A 54 -13.82 -17.28 -7.84
CA ALA A 54 -14.19 -16.94 -9.20
C ALA A 54 -15.61 -17.40 -9.57
N ARG A 55 -16.08 -18.53 -9.01
CA ARG A 55 -17.45 -19.00 -9.16
C ARG A 55 -18.44 -18.05 -8.50
N GLU A 56 -18.19 -17.68 -7.25
CA GLU A 56 -19.02 -16.73 -6.50
C GLU A 56 -19.11 -15.39 -7.23
N LEU A 57 -17.98 -14.84 -7.68
CA LEU A 57 -17.95 -13.58 -8.43
C LEU A 57 -18.74 -13.67 -9.75
N ARG A 58 -18.65 -14.78 -10.48
CA ARG A 58 -19.46 -14.98 -11.70
C ARG A 58 -20.96 -14.99 -11.39
N GLN A 59 -21.36 -15.69 -10.33
CA GLN A 59 -22.75 -15.75 -9.89
C GLN A 59 -23.28 -14.37 -9.48
N LEU A 60 -22.55 -13.66 -8.61
CA LEU A 60 -22.94 -12.32 -8.15
C LEU A 60 -23.04 -11.32 -9.32
N ARG A 61 -22.10 -11.37 -10.28
CA ARG A 61 -22.13 -10.52 -11.48
C ARG A 61 -23.33 -10.83 -12.36
N ALA A 62 -23.63 -12.10 -12.59
CA ALA A 62 -24.79 -12.50 -13.39
C ALA A 62 -26.10 -12.06 -12.72
N GLU A 63 -26.23 -12.23 -11.41
CA GLU A 63 -27.38 -11.79 -10.64
C GLU A 63 -27.55 -10.26 -10.67
N LEU A 64 -26.46 -9.49 -10.49
CA LEU A 64 -26.50 -8.04 -10.55
C LEU A 64 -26.78 -7.53 -11.97
N SER A 65 -26.24 -8.18 -12.99
CA SER A 65 -26.56 -7.87 -14.40
C SER A 65 -28.07 -8.05 -14.72
N ALA A 66 -28.68 -9.09 -14.17
CA ALA A 66 -30.12 -9.33 -14.32
C ALA A 66 -30.98 -8.32 -13.53
N ASN A 67 -30.48 -7.83 -12.39
CA ASN A 67 -31.13 -6.82 -11.57
C ASN A 67 -30.16 -5.79 -11.03
N PRO A 68 -29.80 -4.74 -11.78
CA PRO A 68 -28.78 -3.75 -11.42
C PRO A 68 -29.06 -2.95 -10.15
N ARG A 69 -30.30 -2.98 -9.65
CA ARG A 69 -30.72 -2.31 -8.40
C ARG A 69 -30.91 -3.26 -7.21
N LYS A 70 -30.48 -4.51 -7.32
CA LYS A 70 -30.52 -5.47 -6.22
C LYS A 70 -29.37 -5.15 -5.24
N ARG A 71 -29.67 -4.30 -4.24
CA ARG A 71 -28.69 -3.72 -3.32
C ARG A 71 -27.83 -4.76 -2.60
N ASP A 72 -28.44 -5.79 -2.05
CA ASP A 72 -27.72 -6.82 -1.28
C ASP A 72 -26.68 -7.55 -2.14
N THR A 73 -27.03 -7.85 -3.41
CA THR A 73 -26.09 -8.47 -4.35
C THR A 73 -24.95 -7.49 -4.74
N ALA A 74 -25.28 -6.22 -4.95
CA ALA A 74 -24.27 -5.19 -5.25
C ALA A 74 -23.28 -5.00 -4.09
N LEU A 75 -23.78 -4.95 -2.86
CA LEU A 75 -22.96 -4.84 -1.66
C LEU A 75 -22.06 -6.06 -1.47
N ARG A 76 -22.60 -7.26 -1.56
CA ARG A 76 -21.79 -8.50 -1.48
C ARG A 76 -20.72 -8.54 -2.56
N LEU A 77 -21.02 -8.14 -3.78
CA LEU A 77 -20.05 -8.08 -4.87
C LEU A 77 -18.97 -7.04 -4.61
N ALA A 78 -19.35 -5.84 -4.13
CA ALA A 78 -18.41 -4.79 -3.78
C ALA A 78 -17.49 -5.21 -2.62
N GLU A 79 -18.01 -5.85 -1.58
CA GLU A 79 -17.23 -6.38 -0.45
C GLU A 79 -16.26 -7.47 -0.90
N ARG A 80 -16.69 -8.37 -1.78
CA ARG A 80 -15.80 -9.40 -2.34
C ARG A 80 -14.66 -8.80 -3.16
N TYR A 81 -14.96 -7.81 -4.00
CA TYR A 81 -13.91 -7.12 -4.73
C TYR A 81 -12.95 -6.36 -3.82
N PHE A 82 -13.46 -5.69 -2.79
CA PHE A 82 -12.61 -5.00 -1.82
C PHE A 82 -11.72 -5.97 -1.04
N ALA A 83 -12.25 -7.13 -0.63
CA ALA A 83 -11.45 -8.18 0.00
C ALA A 83 -10.33 -8.68 -0.93
N LEU A 84 -10.60 -8.85 -2.23
CA LEU A 84 -9.59 -9.24 -3.21
C LEU A 84 -8.56 -8.13 -3.44
N ALA A 85 -8.96 -6.85 -3.46
CA ALA A 85 -8.03 -5.74 -3.54
C ALA A 85 -7.01 -5.78 -2.40
N ASN A 86 -7.47 -6.05 -1.18
CA ASN A 86 -6.60 -6.18 -0.01
C ASN A 86 -5.75 -7.46 -0.01
N ALA A 87 -6.32 -8.57 -0.48
CA ALA A 87 -5.63 -9.87 -0.47
C ALA A 87 -4.58 -9.99 -1.59
N GLU A 88 -4.85 -9.44 -2.77
CA GLU A 88 -3.99 -9.56 -3.96
C GLU A 88 -3.19 -8.30 -4.29
N GLY A 89 -3.55 -7.14 -3.71
CA GLY A 89 -2.94 -5.83 -3.98
C GLY A 89 -3.21 -5.28 -5.38
N ASP A 90 -4.29 -5.73 -5.98
CA ASP A 90 -4.68 -5.27 -7.29
C ASP A 90 -5.76 -4.17 -7.19
N PRO A 91 -5.41 -2.89 -7.43
CA PRO A 91 -6.34 -1.76 -7.27
C PRO A 91 -7.51 -1.80 -8.26
N ARG A 92 -7.44 -2.61 -9.34
CA ARG A 92 -8.54 -2.77 -10.30
C ARG A 92 -9.81 -3.29 -9.63
N TYR A 93 -9.67 -4.12 -8.61
CA TYR A 93 -10.83 -4.62 -7.85
C TYR A 93 -11.61 -3.50 -7.15
N VAL A 94 -10.96 -2.41 -6.76
CA VAL A 94 -11.66 -1.24 -6.18
C VAL A 94 -12.56 -0.57 -7.22
N GLY A 95 -12.09 -0.43 -8.46
CA GLY A 95 -12.92 0.04 -9.56
C GLY A 95 -14.13 -0.86 -9.84
N TYR A 96 -13.94 -2.19 -9.76
CA TYR A 96 -15.05 -3.14 -9.89
C TYR A 96 -16.05 -3.05 -8.72
N ALA A 97 -15.57 -2.84 -7.50
CA ALA A 97 -16.42 -2.62 -6.33
C ALA A 97 -17.25 -1.33 -6.48
N GLN A 98 -16.63 -0.25 -6.94
CA GLN A 98 -17.31 1.01 -7.23
C GLN A 98 -18.34 0.85 -8.33
N ALA A 99 -18.03 0.14 -9.40
CA ALA A 99 -18.97 -0.14 -10.49
C ALA A 99 -20.19 -0.94 -10.02
N ALA A 100 -20.01 -1.89 -9.08
CA ALA A 100 -21.13 -2.62 -8.49
C ALA A 100 -22.07 -1.71 -7.70
N LEU A 101 -21.56 -0.64 -7.09
CA LEU A 101 -22.33 0.34 -6.32
C LEU A 101 -22.86 1.52 -7.17
N LYS A 102 -22.65 1.54 -8.48
CA LYS A 102 -22.99 2.67 -9.36
C LYS A 102 -24.41 3.25 -9.13
N PRO A 103 -25.49 2.48 -8.93
CA PRO A 103 -26.82 3.05 -8.70
C PRO A 103 -26.95 3.91 -7.44
N TRP A 104 -26.05 3.76 -6.47
CA TRP A 104 -26.05 4.48 -5.19
C TRP A 104 -24.85 5.41 -5.05
N TRP A 105 -23.88 5.36 -5.96
CA TRP A 105 -22.61 6.06 -5.84
C TRP A 105 -22.77 7.58 -5.76
N ASP A 106 -23.59 8.14 -6.67
CA ASP A 106 -23.77 9.59 -6.79
C ASP A 106 -24.97 10.11 -6.00
N LEU A 107 -25.69 9.23 -5.28
CA LEU A 107 -26.81 9.68 -4.46
C LEU A 107 -26.31 10.51 -3.27
N PRO A 108 -26.94 11.66 -2.97
CA PRO A 108 -26.57 12.48 -1.82
C PRO A 108 -26.82 11.77 -0.48
N ALA A 109 -27.81 10.90 -0.42
CA ALA A 109 -28.18 10.07 0.72
C ALA A 109 -28.49 8.64 0.26
N PRO A 110 -27.48 7.80 -0.01
CA PRO A 110 -27.70 6.39 -0.31
C PRO A 110 -28.11 5.62 0.97
N PRO A 111 -28.65 4.40 0.84
CA PRO A 111 -28.87 3.53 2.01
C PRO A 111 -27.60 3.35 2.84
N LEU A 112 -27.76 3.19 4.15
CA LEU A 112 -26.66 3.20 5.14
C LEU A 112 -25.53 2.22 4.80
N ASP A 113 -25.84 1.01 4.41
CA ASP A 113 -24.89 -0.03 4.02
C ASP A 113 -24.06 0.36 2.78
N ALA A 114 -24.75 0.93 1.76
CA ALA A 114 -24.09 1.45 0.56
C ALA A 114 -23.25 2.71 0.88
N LEU A 115 -23.71 3.56 1.79
CA LEU A 115 -22.98 4.74 2.28
C LEU A 115 -21.65 4.34 2.94
N VAL A 116 -21.69 3.37 3.85
CA VAL A 116 -20.48 2.86 4.52
C VAL A 116 -19.52 2.21 3.52
N MET A 117 -20.04 1.39 2.58
CA MET A 117 -19.18 0.75 1.58
C MET A 117 -18.57 1.79 0.62
N ARG A 118 -19.32 2.81 0.22
CA ARG A 118 -18.80 3.94 -0.57
C ARG A 118 -17.67 4.66 0.14
N ALA A 119 -17.82 4.92 1.44
CA ALA A 119 -16.78 5.54 2.26
C ALA A 119 -15.49 4.71 2.30
N ILE A 120 -15.62 3.38 2.42
CA ILE A 120 -14.48 2.45 2.41
C ILE A 120 -13.73 2.52 1.07
N LEU A 121 -14.44 2.58 -0.05
CA LEU A 121 -13.82 2.69 -1.37
C LEU A 121 -13.17 4.06 -1.59
N LYS A 122 -13.81 5.15 -1.12
CA LYS A 122 -13.22 6.50 -1.14
C LYS A 122 -11.94 6.57 -0.31
N GLN A 123 -11.93 5.99 0.90
CA GLN A 123 -10.75 5.92 1.76
C GLN A 123 -9.60 5.20 1.04
N TYR A 124 -9.86 4.06 0.42
CA TYR A 124 -8.85 3.34 -0.36
C TYR A 124 -8.23 4.22 -1.46
N SER A 125 -9.04 5.05 -2.10
CA SER A 125 -8.61 6.00 -3.13
C SER A 125 -8.04 7.32 -2.57
N HIS A 126 -7.79 7.39 -1.25
CA HIS A 126 -7.32 8.56 -0.50
C HIS A 126 -8.24 9.80 -0.57
N ASP A 127 -9.51 9.64 -0.99
CA ASP A 127 -10.54 10.65 -0.77
C ASP A 127 -11.02 10.58 0.70
N PHE A 128 -10.12 10.93 1.61
CA PHE A 128 -10.41 10.91 3.05
C PHE A 128 -11.51 11.89 3.43
N TYR A 129 -11.58 13.03 2.75
CA TYR A 129 -12.62 14.01 3.02
C TYR A 129 -14.02 13.47 2.68
N GLY A 130 -14.20 12.96 1.48
CA GLY A 130 -15.47 12.36 1.06
C GLY A 130 -15.83 11.10 1.87
N ALA A 131 -14.84 10.29 2.26
CA ALA A 131 -15.04 9.14 3.13
C ALA A 131 -15.54 9.57 4.52
N MET A 132 -14.91 10.58 5.14
CA MET A 132 -15.31 11.08 6.47
C MET A 132 -16.67 11.71 6.47
N GLN A 133 -17.10 12.38 5.39
CA GLN A 133 -18.46 12.89 5.25
C GLN A 133 -19.49 11.75 5.28
N ASP A 134 -19.26 10.69 4.49
CA ASP A 134 -20.13 9.52 4.42
C ASP A 134 -20.19 8.80 5.78
N LEU A 135 -19.04 8.58 6.43
CA LEU A 135 -18.94 7.91 7.72
C LEU A 135 -19.58 8.75 8.86
N ALA A 136 -19.43 10.07 8.82
CA ALA A 136 -20.08 10.94 9.78
C ALA A 136 -21.61 10.93 9.61
N ALA A 137 -22.12 10.80 8.39
CA ALA A 137 -23.54 10.61 8.16
C ALA A 137 -23.98 9.22 8.66
N ALA A 138 -23.22 8.18 8.39
CA ALA A 138 -23.52 6.82 8.84
C ALA A 138 -23.58 6.68 10.36
N THR A 139 -22.62 7.29 11.10
CA THR A 139 -22.60 7.23 12.57
C THR A 139 -23.68 8.10 13.22
N ARG A 140 -24.21 9.11 12.53
CA ARG A 140 -25.38 9.88 12.97
C ARG A 140 -26.70 9.13 12.77
N GLU A 141 -26.83 8.40 11.68
CA GLU A 141 -28.01 7.59 11.36
C GLU A 141 -28.06 6.34 12.27
N ASP A 142 -26.95 5.65 12.42
CA ASP A 142 -26.80 4.50 13.31
C ASP A 142 -25.54 4.64 14.20
N PRO A 143 -25.70 5.16 15.45
CA PRO A 143 -24.61 5.27 16.40
C PRO A 143 -23.99 3.93 16.83
N ARG A 144 -24.63 2.80 16.52
CA ARG A 144 -24.11 1.45 16.79
C ARG A 144 -23.42 0.82 15.59
N ASN A 145 -23.22 1.56 14.50
CA ASN A 145 -22.53 1.06 13.32
C ASN A 145 -21.01 0.95 13.58
N ALA A 146 -20.59 -0.20 14.08
CA ALA A 146 -19.20 -0.46 14.42
C ALA A 146 -18.25 -0.28 13.22
N ARG A 147 -18.68 -0.69 12.02
CA ARG A 147 -17.87 -0.56 10.80
C ARG A 147 -17.58 0.90 10.46
N ALA A 148 -18.57 1.78 10.60
CA ALA A 148 -18.40 3.21 10.36
C ALA A 148 -17.42 3.85 11.37
N TRP A 149 -17.54 3.54 12.67
CA TRP A 149 -16.62 4.02 13.68
C TRP A 149 -15.18 3.52 13.48
N SER A 150 -15.01 2.23 13.12
CA SER A 150 -13.69 1.65 12.86
C SER A 150 -12.97 2.36 11.70
N TRP A 151 -13.68 2.63 10.60
CA TRP A 151 -13.09 3.31 9.46
C TRP A 151 -12.82 4.80 9.73
N ARG A 152 -13.65 5.47 10.53
CA ARG A 152 -13.35 6.83 10.99
C ARG A 152 -12.04 6.86 11.79
N ALA A 153 -11.92 5.97 12.78
CA ALA A 153 -10.70 5.85 13.59
C ALA A 153 -9.47 5.59 12.71
N ALA A 154 -9.57 4.68 11.71
CA ALA A 154 -8.48 4.38 10.79
C ALA A 154 -8.07 5.60 9.95
N ILE A 155 -9.02 6.35 9.39
CA ILE A 155 -8.73 7.56 8.61
C ILE A 155 -8.09 8.64 9.50
N ASP A 156 -8.62 8.83 10.72
CA ASP A 156 -8.06 9.80 11.66
C ASP A 156 -6.62 9.44 12.09
N MET A 157 -6.32 8.13 12.23
CA MET A 157 -4.95 7.65 12.44
C MET A 157 -4.02 7.98 11.28
N VAL A 158 -4.44 7.67 10.05
CA VAL A 158 -3.67 7.95 8.82
C VAL A 158 -3.38 9.45 8.67
N GLN A 159 -4.30 10.31 9.11
CA GLN A 159 -4.14 11.77 9.04
C GLN A 159 -3.53 12.40 10.29
N ALA A 160 -3.04 11.59 11.25
CA ALA A 160 -2.48 12.00 12.54
C ALA A 160 -3.45 12.87 13.40
N ARG A 161 -4.76 12.63 13.27
CA ARG A 161 -5.80 13.24 14.11
C ARG A 161 -6.09 12.36 15.32
N TYR A 162 -5.11 12.19 16.17
CA TYR A 162 -5.08 11.17 17.23
C TYR A 162 -6.17 11.33 18.29
N GLU A 163 -6.57 12.56 18.59
CA GLU A 163 -7.67 12.82 19.55
C GLU A 163 -9.01 12.33 18.98
N GLN A 164 -9.28 12.63 17.71
CA GLN A 164 -10.49 12.18 17.01
C GLN A 164 -10.48 10.64 16.87
N ALA A 165 -9.37 10.05 16.48
CA ALA A 165 -9.21 8.60 16.42
C ALA A 165 -9.50 7.94 17.77
N ARG A 166 -9.05 8.53 18.88
CA ARG A 166 -9.34 8.04 20.24
C ARG A 166 -10.84 8.05 20.54
N ASN A 167 -11.52 9.14 20.23
CA ASN A 167 -12.96 9.26 20.45
C ASN A 167 -13.73 8.21 19.63
N ASP A 168 -13.32 7.97 18.38
CA ASP A 168 -13.91 6.95 17.51
C ASP A 168 -13.63 5.52 18.00
N CYS A 169 -12.41 5.21 18.50
CA CYS A 169 -12.11 3.94 19.15
C CYS A 169 -12.96 3.75 20.43
N LEU A 170 -13.18 4.79 21.23
CA LEU A 170 -14.00 4.72 22.43
C LEU A 170 -15.50 4.53 22.12
N ALA A 171 -15.98 5.05 20.98
CA ALA A 171 -17.34 4.82 20.52
C ALA A 171 -17.63 3.34 20.19
N LEU A 172 -16.58 2.55 19.93
CA LEU A 172 -16.71 1.10 19.70
C LEU A 172 -17.02 0.30 20.98
N ARG A 173 -16.88 0.91 22.17
CA ARG A 173 -17.22 0.21 23.42
C ARG A 173 -18.69 -0.23 23.43
N ASN A 174 -18.93 -1.44 23.89
CA ASN A 174 -20.27 -2.06 23.93
C ASN A 174 -20.93 -2.35 22.56
N ILE A 175 -20.20 -2.14 21.44
CA ILE A 175 -20.63 -2.50 20.10
C ILE A 175 -19.62 -3.37 19.35
N GLN A 176 -18.40 -3.48 19.88
CA GLN A 176 -17.35 -4.39 19.44
C GLN A 176 -16.77 -5.18 20.61
N SER A 177 -15.98 -6.22 20.33
CA SER A 177 -15.28 -7.00 21.35
C SER A 177 -14.27 -6.13 22.11
N ASP A 178 -14.04 -6.45 23.38
CA ASP A 178 -13.04 -5.76 24.21
C ASP A 178 -11.65 -5.81 23.57
N LEU A 179 -11.29 -6.94 22.93
CA LEU A 179 -10.03 -7.08 22.22
C LEU A 179 -9.92 -6.09 21.04
N TYR A 180 -11.00 -5.92 20.26
CA TYR A 180 -11.00 -5.00 19.13
C TYR A 180 -10.81 -3.55 19.60
N VAL A 181 -11.52 -3.16 20.66
CA VAL A 181 -11.37 -1.82 21.27
C VAL A 181 -9.96 -1.63 21.83
N ALA A 182 -9.43 -2.64 22.53
CA ALA A 182 -8.06 -2.61 23.05
C ALA A 182 -7.03 -2.45 21.92
N GLY A 183 -7.19 -3.17 20.80
CA GLY A 183 -6.33 -3.05 19.63
C GLY A 183 -6.38 -1.68 18.97
N CYS A 184 -7.59 -1.10 18.87
CA CYS A 184 -7.77 0.26 18.33
C CYS A 184 -7.04 1.30 19.19
N ILE A 185 -7.19 1.24 20.50
CA ILE A 185 -6.51 2.15 21.44
C ILE A 185 -4.99 1.89 21.46
N ALA A 186 -4.55 0.63 21.47
CA ALA A 186 -3.13 0.29 21.48
C ALA A 186 -2.41 0.75 20.20
N TYR A 187 -3.07 0.69 19.03
CA TYR A 187 -2.50 1.23 17.79
C TYR A 187 -2.25 2.74 17.90
N LEU A 188 -3.22 3.47 18.45
CA LEU A 188 -3.11 4.91 18.65
C LEU A 188 -2.04 5.25 19.70
N ASP A 189 -2.15 4.70 20.90
CA ASP A 189 -1.26 5.00 22.03
C ASP A 189 0.17 4.52 21.76
N GLY A 190 0.31 3.33 21.15
CA GLY A 190 1.60 2.84 20.67
C GLY A 190 2.24 3.71 19.58
N THR A 191 1.45 4.51 18.84
CA THR A 191 1.98 5.49 17.88
C THR A 191 2.34 6.81 18.56
N THR A 192 1.74 7.12 19.70
CA THR A 192 1.87 8.39 20.41
C THR A 192 2.67 8.31 21.72
N GLY A 193 3.71 7.48 21.75
CA GLY A 193 4.70 7.46 22.84
C GLY A 193 4.32 6.60 24.05
N LYS A 194 3.47 5.57 23.85
CA LYS A 194 3.06 4.65 24.92
C LYS A 194 3.24 3.17 24.54
N ALA A 195 4.17 2.87 23.64
CA ALA A 195 4.32 1.53 23.06
C ALA A 195 4.47 0.43 24.12
N ALA A 196 5.27 0.65 25.17
CA ALA A 196 5.51 -0.36 26.21
C ALA A 196 4.28 -0.66 27.09
N ALA A 197 3.47 0.34 27.41
CA ALA A 197 2.28 0.17 28.21
C ALA A 197 1.19 -0.56 27.43
N ASP A 198 0.98 -0.12 26.18
CA ASP A 198 -0.07 -0.68 25.33
C ASP A 198 0.27 -2.03 24.73
N TYR A 199 1.57 -2.31 24.52
CA TYR A 199 2.03 -3.66 24.22
C TYR A 199 1.55 -4.67 25.30
N ARG A 200 1.79 -4.36 26.57
CA ARG A 200 1.36 -5.24 27.68
C ARG A 200 -0.15 -5.36 27.74
N ALA A 201 -0.86 -4.23 27.69
CA ALA A 201 -2.32 -4.23 27.75
C ALA A 201 -2.96 -5.02 26.60
N LEU A 202 -2.47 -4.85 25.36
CA LEU A 202 -2.98 -5.58 24.22
C LEU A 202 -2.61 -7.05 24.25
N SER A 203 -1.39 -7.41 24.66
CA SER A 203 -0.95 -8.81 24.83
C SER A 203 -1.83 -9.55 25.86
N GLU A 204 -2.12 -8.91 26.98
CA GLU A 204 -3.01 -9.47 28.01
C GLU A 204 -4.45 -9.59 27.53
N ALA A 205 -4.97 -8.58 26.83
CA ALA A 205 -6.31 -8.63 26.26
C ALA A 205 -6.43 -9.75 25.22
N PHE A 206 -5.41 -9.91 24.37
CA PHE A 206 -5.35 -10.98 23.37
C PHE A 206 -5.31 -12.37 24.02
N ALA A 207 -4.46 -12.57 25.03
CA ALA A 207 -4.36 -13.84 25.73
C ALA A 207 -5.67 -14.25 26.43
N ARG A 208 -6.45 -13.27 26.93
CA ARG A 208 -7.72 -13.53 27.61
C ARG A 208 -8.91 -13.70 26.65
N SER A 209 -8.82 -13.19 25.42
CA SER A 209 -9.96 -13.09 24.51
C SER A 209 -10.47 -14.43 23.98
N GLY A 210 -9.60 -15.45 23.87
CA GLY A 210 -9.92 -16.70 23.17
C GLY A 210 -10.24 -16.48 21.69
N GLU A 211 -9.72 -15.39 21.07
CA GLU A 211 -10.01 -15.02 19.69
C GLU A 211 -9.52 -16.08 18.70
N ASN A 212 -10.39 -16.46 17.77
CA ASN A 212 -10.13 -17.49 16.77
C ASN A 212 -10.17 -16.96 15.32
N SER A 213 -10.65 -15.70 15.06
CA SER A 213 -10.63 -15.10 13.72
C SER A 213 -9.19 -14.85 13.28
N PRO A 214 -8.74 -15.45 12.17
CA PRO A 214 -7.40 -15.20 11.63
C PRO A 214 -7.16 -13.72 11.35
N GLU A 215 -8.17 -12.99 10.88
CA GLU A 215 -8.09 -11.55 10.55
C GLU A 215 -7.78 -10.72 11.79
N ILE A 216 -8.47 -10.98 12.90
CA ILE A 216 -8.24 -10.27 14.17
C ILE A 216 -6.87 -10.64 14.75
N LYS A 217 -6.48 -11.93 14.69
CA LYS A 217 -5.14 -12.36 15.14
C LYS A 217 -4.04 -11.69 14.36
N VAL A 218 -4.10 -11.70 13.02
CA VAL A 218 -3.11 -11.04 12.17
C VAL A 218 -3.01 -9.57 12.50
N TRP A 219 -4.15 -8.89 12.63
CA TRP A 219 -4.18 -7.47 12.97
C TRP A 219 -3.54 -7.19 14.34
N VAL A 220 -3.92 -7.93 15.39
CA VAL A 220 -3.38 -7.75 16.75
C VAL A 220 -1.88 -8.05 16.79
N LEU A 221 -1.45 -9.20 16.24
CA LEU A 221 -0.05 -9.62 16.25
C LEU A 221 0.83 -8.65 15.47
N THR A 222 0.33 -8.10 14.35
CA THR A 222 1.06 -7.08 13.59
C THR A 222 1.23 -5.80 14.42
N ARG A 223 0.20 -5.35 15.16
CA ARG A 223 0.33 -4.20 16.06
C ARG A 223 1.33 -4.46 17.20
N LEU A 224 1.31 -5.66 17.77
CA LEU A 224 2.30 -6.05 18.78
C LEU A 224 3.73 -6.07 18.22
N ALA A 225 3.91 -6.54 16.98
CA ALA A 225 5.20 -6.50 16.31
C ALA A 225 5.71 -5.06 16.11
N GLU A 226 4.86 -4.17 15.60
CA GLU A 226 5.22 -2.76 15.42
C GLU A 226 5.55 -2.04 16.74
N MET A 227 4.79 -2.30 17.81
CA MET A 227 5.11 -1.74 19.13
C MET A 227 6.43 -2.28 19.67
N SER A 228 6.73 -3.58 19.43
CA SER A 228 8.04 -4.17 19.78
C SER A 228 9.20 -3.48 19.06
N LEU A 229 9.03 -3.12 17.78
CA LEU A 229 10.03 -2.35 17.03
C LEU A 229 10.25 -0.96 17.64
N ARG A 230 9.16 -0.27 17.99
CA ARG A 230 9.22 1.04 18.65
C ARG A 230 9.97 1.00 19.98
N MET A 231 9.85 -0.12 20.71
CA MET A 231 10.61 -0.37 21.93
C MET A 231 12.06 -0.82 21.70
N GLY A 232 12.49 -0.99 20.44
CA GLY A 232 13.83 -1.51 20.11
C GLY A 232 13.98 -3.03 20.33
N ASN A 233 12.88 -3.76 20.54
CA ASN A 233 12.91 -5.21 20.78
C ASN A 233 12.66 -6.00 19.48
N ALA A 234 13.70 -6.12 18.66
CA ALA A 234 13.63 -6.80 17.36
C ALA A 234 13.26 -8.29 17.49
N LYS A 235 13.71 -8.97 18.55
CA LYS A 235 13.38 -10.37 18.77
C LYS A 235 11.89 -10.58 18.99
N GLN A 236 11.29 -9.80 19.86
CA GLN A 236 9.85 -9.87 20.13
C GLN A 236 9.02 -9.46 18.92
N ALA A 237 9.51 -8.47 18.14
CA ALA A 237 8.86 -8.07 16.89
C ALA A 237 8.82 -9.24 15.89
N GLU A 238 9.92 -9.94 15.70
CA GLU A 238 9.98 -11.11 14.82
C GLU A 238 9.06 -12.25 15.29
N GLU A 239 9.03 -12.55 16.56
CA GLU A 239 8.12 -13.56 17.14
C GLU A 239 6.67 -13.25 16.80
N ASN A 240 6.25 -11.99 16.97
CA ASN A 240 4.89 -11.55 16.64
C ASN A 240 4.62 -11.56 15.12
N PHE A 241 5.57 -11.10 14.27
CA PHE A 241 5.41 -11.17 12.81
C PHE A 241 5.28 -12.60 12.32
N ARG A 242 6.09 -13.51 12.83
CA ARG A 242 6.02 -14.94 12.47
C ARG A 242 4.70 -15.56 12.92
N ALA A 243 4.25 -15.26 14.13
CA ALA A 243 2.96 -15.75 14.61
C ALA A 243 1.80 -15.25 13.71
N ALA A 244 1.83 -13.98 13.29
CA ALA A 244 0.85 -13.44 12.35
C ALA A 244 0.94 -14.11 10.95
N TYR A 245 2.16 -14.35 10.46
CA TYR A 245 2.40 -14.95 9.15
C TYR A 245 1.91 -16.39 9.02
N PHE A 246 1.86 -17.14 10.13
CA PHE A 246 1.37 -18.51 10.14
C PHE A 246 -0.16 -18.62 10.23
N GLU A 247 -0.90 -17.54 10.40
CA GLU A 247 -2.36 -17.58 10.31
C GLU A 247 -2.79 -17.85 8.84
N PRO A 248 -3.89 -18.58 8.61
CA PRO A 248 -4.28 -19.09 7.29
C PRO A 248 -4.93 -18.02 6.40
N ILE A 249 -4.42 -16.79 6.42
CA ILE A 249 -4.87 -15.69 5.56
C ILE A 249 -3.68 -14.93 5.00
N ASN A 250 -3.89 -14.32 3.84
CA ASN A 250 -2.94 -13.40 3.26
C ASN A 250 -3.31 -11.96 3.64
N ASP A 251 -2.36 -11.23 4.21
CA ASP A 251 -2.50 -9.83 4.55
C ASP A 251 -1.29 -9.05 4.03
N GLN A 252 -1.51 -8.14 3.09
CA GLN A 252 -0.42 -7.38 2.47
C GLN A 252 0.24 -6.40 3.42
N PHE A 253 -0.52 -5.86 4.38
CA PHE A 253 0.06 -4.97 5.37
C PHE A 253 1.05 -5.71 6.26
N LEU A 254 0.69 -6.91 6.73
CA LEU A 254 1.59 -7.80 7.45
C LEU A 254 2.84 -8.12 6.63
N LEU A 255 2.66 -8.59 5.39
CA LEU A 255 3.78 -8.98 4.51
C LEU A 255 4.72 -7.81 4.25
N ALA A 256 4.17 -6.61 4.03
CA ALA A 256 4.96 -5.40 3.84
C ALA A 256 5.73 -5.01 5.12
N ALA A 257 5.08 -5.04 6.27
CA ALA A 257 5.71 -4.71 7.56
C ALA A 257 6.80 -5.72 7.94
N TYR A 258 6.55 -7.01 7.72
CA TYR A 258 7.53 -8.06 7.99
C TYR A 258 8.72 -7.99 7.03
N ALA A 259 8.48 -7.75 5.74
CA ALA A 259 9.56 -7.54 4.77
C ALA A 259 10.40 -6.29 5.10
N ASP A 260 9.78 -5.19 5.51
CA ASP A 260 10.49 -3.99 5.94
C ASP A 260 11.35 -4.26 7.19
N PHE A 261 10.81 -5.02 8.16
CA PHE A 261 11.58 -5.49 9.30
C PHE A 261 12.81 -6.30 8.88
N LEU A 262 12.66 -7.28 8.00
CA LEU A 262 13.78 -8.11 7.52
C LEU A 262 14.85 -7.28 6.80
N LEU A 263 14.43 -6.34 5.95
CA LEU A 263 15.33 -5.40 5.27
C LEU A 263 16.11 -4.54 6.28
N ASP A 264 15.44 -4.02 7.30
CA ASP A 264 16.04 -3.19 8.34
C ASP A 264 17.01 -3.98 9.23
N GLN A 265 16.80 -5.30 9.39
CA GLN A 265 17.73 -6.21 10.07
C GLN A 265 18.89 -6.68 9.17
N GLY A 266 18.99 -6.22 7.92
CA GLY A 266 20.01 -6.65 6.96
C GLY A 266 19.87 -8.11 6.50
N ARG A 267 18.63 -8.61 6.46
CA ARG A 267 18.25 -9.99 6.07
C ARG A 267 17.45 -10.03 4.75
N PRO A 268 17.97 -9.47 3.64
CA PRO A 268 17.23 -9.41 2.37
C PRO A 268 16.99 -10.80 1.74
N ASP A 269 17.80 -11.79 2.07
CA ASP A 269 17.64 -13.16 1.60
C ASP A 269 16.34 -13.82 2.07
N GLU A 270 15.83 -13.43 3.22
CA GLU A 270 14.56 -13.93 3.76
C GLU A 270 13.33 -13.23 3.17
N VAL A 271 13.50 -12.06 2.58
CA VAL A 271 12.42 -11.33 1.89
C VAL A 271 12.02 -12.01 0.58
N ILE A 272 12.99 -12.61 -0.14
CA ILE A 272 12.71 -13.25 -1.43
C ILE A 272 11.67 -14.38 -1.31
N PRO A 273 11.86 -15.41 -0.46
CA PRO A 273 10.86 -16.46 -0.32
C PRO A 273 9.52 -15.96 0.27
N LEU A 274 9.54 -14.87 1.06
CA LEU A 274 8.33 -14.26 1.60
C LEU A 274 7.47 -13.62 0.50
N LEU A 275 8.09 -13.01 -0.53
CA LEU A 275 7.40 -12.12 -1.47
C LEU A 275 7.43 -12.56 -2.94
N VAL A 276 8.11 -13.65 -3.29
CA VAL A 276 8.29 -14.08 -4.70
C VAL A 276 6.97 -14.28 -5.47
N ASP A 277 5.91 -14.66 -4.80
CA ASP A 277 4.60 -14.89 -5.40
C ASP A 277 3.73 -13.61 -5.47
N TRP A 278 4.24 -12.48 -4.95
CA TRP A 278 3.49 -11.24 -4.79
C TRP A 278 3.85 -10.14 -5.79
N VAL A 279 4.40 -10.50 -6.94
CA VAL A 279 4.87 -9.57 -7.98
C VAL A 279 3.77 -8.68 -8.59
N ARG A 280 2.49 -8.97 -8.34
CA ARG A 280 1.36 -8.16 -8.79
C ARG A 280 1.09 -6.95 -7.89
N SER A 281 1.42 -7.03 -6.61
CA SER A 281 1.29 -5.95 -5.66
C SER A 281 2.48 -5.00 -5.76
N ASP A 282 2.28 -3.75 -6.10
CA ASP A 282 3.35 -2.74 -6.18
C ASP A 282 4.04 -2.54 -4.82
N ILE A 283 3.25 -2.60 -3.74
CA ILE A 283 3.74 -2.50 -2.36
C ILE A 283 4.73 -3.61 -2.04
N LEU A 284 4.40 -4.84 -2.38
CA LEU A 284 5.23 -6.02 -2.07
C LEU A 284 6.36 -6.19 -3.09
N LEU A 285 6.10 -5.93 -4.37
CA LEU A 285 7.13 -5.95 -5.42
C LEU A 285 8.25 -4.94 -5.15
N LEU A 286 7.93 -3.76 -4.59
CA LEU A 286 8.95 -2.79 -4.20
C LEU A 286 9.92 -3.38 -3.16
N ARG A 287 9.42 -4.07 -2.15
CA ARG A 287 10.24 -4.69 -1.09
C ARG A 287 11.05 -5.87 -1.62
N LEU A 288 10.45 -6.67 -2.50
CA LEU A 288 11.16 -7.73 -3.22
C LEU A 288 12.31 -7.16 -4.06
N ALA A 289 12.07 -6.13 -4.85
CA ALA A 289 13.09 -5.48 -5.68
C ALA A 289 14.22 -4.84 -4.85
N LEU A 290 13.90 -4.29 -3.66
CA LEU A 290 14.90 -3.78 -2.71
C LEU A 290 15.81 -4.91 -2.20
N ALA A 291 15.22 -6.05 -1.82
CA ALA A 291 15.97 -7.23 -1.38
C ALA A 291 16.84 -7.80 -2.51
N GLU A 292 16.27 -7.97 -3.69
CA GLU A 292 16.98 -8.47 -4.87
C GLU A 292 18.14 -7.57 -5.29
N LYS A 293 17.96 -6.24 -5.24
CA LYS A 293 19.04 -5.28 -5.50
C LYS A 293 20.17 -5.42 -4.48
N ALA A 294 19.84 -5.57 -3.19
CA ALA A 294 20.83 -5.74 -2.12
C ALA A 294 21.65 -7.01 -2.32
N LEU A 295 21.03 -8.10 -2.79
CA LEU A 295 21.67 -9.39 -3.07
C LEU A 295 22.26 -9.50 -4.48
N LYS A 296 22.10 -8.49 -5.34
CA LYS A 296 22.49 -8.52 -6.76
C LYS A 296 21.85 -9.70 -7.51
N ALA A 297 20.61 -10.02 -7.16
CA ALA A 297 19.84 -11.10 -7.76
C ALA A 297 19.54 -10.83 -9.24
N SER A 298 19.44 -11.88 -10.06
CA SER A 298 19.24 -11.77 -11.52
C SER A 298 17.92 -11.10 -11.92
N LYS A 299 16.87 -11.23 -11.10
CA LYS A 299 15.55 -10.65 -11.37
C LYS A 299 15.41 -9.18 -10.97
N ALA A 300 16.35 -8.61 -10.23
CA ALA A 300 16.28 -7.24 -9.73
C ALA A 300 15.97 -6.20 -10.84
N ALA A 301 16.65 -6.32 -11.99
CA ALA A 301 16.45 -5.39 -13.12
C ALA A 301 15.05 -5.50 -13.73
N GLU A 302 14.51 -6.72 -13.88
CA GLU A 302 13.16 -6.98 -14.37
C GLU A 302 12.10 -6.36 -13.45
N HIS A 303 12.19 -6.59 -12.14
CA HIS A 303 11.23 -6.08 -11.15
C HIS A 303 11.31 -4.57 -10.99
N ILE A 304 12.50 -3.97 -11.06
CA ILE A 304 12.68 -2.52 -11.06
C ILE A 304 12.01 -1.89 -12.29
N GLU A 305 12.17 -2.48 -13.47
CA GLU A 305 11.54 -1.96 -14.69
C GLU A 305 10.02 -2.14 -14.68
N ALA A 306 9.52 -3.25 -14.15
CA ALA A 306 8.09 -3.45 -13.95
C ALA A 306 7.48 -2.37 -13.03
N LEU A 307 8.13 -2.05 -11.90
CA LEU A 307 7.71 -0.96 -11.01
C LEU A 307 7.75 0.40 -11.72
N ARG A 308 8.83 0.69 -12.47
CA ARG A 308 8.94 1.94 -13.25
C ARG A 308 7.75 2.11 -14.18
N SER A 309 7.47 1.09 -15.00
CA SER A 309 6.37 1.11 -15.96
C SER A 309 5.00 1.32 -15.29
N ARG A 310 4.79 0.73 -14.10
CA ARG A 310 3.54 0.88 -13.33
C ARG A 310 3.39 2.27 -12.75
N PHE A 311 4.45 2.83 -12.15
CA PHE A 311 4.42 4.20 -11.62
C PHE A 311 4.28 5.25 -12.72
N ASP A 312 4.93 5.06 -13.88
CA ASP A 312 4.76 5.94 -15.04
C ASP A 312 3.31 5.88 -15.56
N ALA A 313 2.72 4.69 -15.64
CA ALA A 313 1.32 4.54 -16.03
C ALA A 313 0.36 5.17 -15.00
N ALA A 314 0.63 5.06 -13.70
CA ALA A 314 -0.14 5.71 -12.64
C ALA A 314 -0.06 7.25 -12.76
N ALA A 315 1.13 7.80 -12.99
CA ALA A 315 1.34 9.22 -13.18
C ALA A 315 0.57 9.77 -14.41
N LEU A 316 0.54 9.01 -15.52
CA LEU A 316 -0.23 9.39 -16.71
C LEU A 316 -1.75 9.44 -16.45
N ARG A 317 -2.26 8.63 -15.55
CA ARG A 317 -3.67 8.65 -15.12
C ARG A 317 -3.97 9.70 -14.04
N GLY A 318 -2.94 10.39 -13.53
CA GLY A 318 -3.08 11.30 -12.38
C GLY A 318 -3.34 10.56 -11.04
N ASP A 319 -3.00 9.28 -10.98
CA ASP A 319 -3.15 8.44 -9.79
C ASP A 319 -2.11 8.83 -8.73
N LYS A 320 -2.54 8.96 -7.47
CA LYS A 320 -1.70 9.36 -6.33
C LYS A 320 -1.64 8.31 -5.23
N LEU A 321 -2.21 7.13 -5.45
CA LEU A 321 -2.35 6.09 -4.42
C LEU A 321 -1.01 5.61 -3.85
N HIS A 322 0.03 5.56 -4.67
CA HIS A 322 1.31 4.93 -4.32
C HIS A 322 2.47 5.93 -4.23
N GLN A 323 2.18 7.20 -3.88
CA GLN A 323 3.25 8.23 -3.80
C GLN A 323 4.33 7.88 -2.77
N GLN A 324 3.98 7.22 -1.67
CA GLN A 324 4.93 6.75 -0.66
C GLN A 324 5.87 5.67 -1.25
N GLU A 325 5.32 4.67 -1.92
CA GLU A 325 6.07 3.61 -2.58
C GLU A 325 6.91 4.15 -3.74
N GLU A 326 6.36 5.07 -4.53
CA GLU A 326 7.08 5.70 -5.63
C GLU A 326 8.24 6.58 -5.13
N ALA A 327 8.07 7.29 -4.00
CA ALA A 327 9.14 8.02 -3.35
C ALA A 327 10.28 7.08 -2.93
N ARG A 328 9.94 5.96 -2.30
CA ARG A 328 10.89 4.94 -1.86
C ARG A 328 11.60 4.26 -3.04
N PHE A 329 10.87 3.96 -4.11
CA PHE A 329 11.41 3.47 -5.39
C PHE A 329 12.44 4.43 -5.97
N ASN A 330 12.10 5.71 -6.08
CA ASN A 330 13.01 6.73 -6.62
C ASN A 330 14.25 6.90 -5.73
N LEU A 331 14.10 6.90 -4.41
CA LEU A 331 15.21 7.08 -3.48
C LEU A 331 16.20 5.90 -3.54
N TYR A 332 15.70 4.67 -3.43
CA TYR A 332 16.56 3.51 -3.18
C TYR A 332 16.87 2.66 -4.41
N LEU A 333 15.97 2.61 -5.38
CA LEU A 333 16.17 1.78 -6.58
C LEU A 333 16.72 2.58 -7.76
N ILE A 334 16.26 3.81 -7.94
CA ILE A 334 16.66 4.68 -9.07
C ILE A 334 17.76 5.66 -8.68
N GLY A 335 17.78 6.16 -7.44
CA GLY A 335 18.71 7.19 -6.97
C GLY A 335 18.28 8.63 -7.32
N ASN A 336 17.03 8.84 -7.75
CA ASN A 336 16.46 10.16 -8.03
C ASN A 336 15.92 10.77 -6.72
N LYS A 337 16.79 11.46 -6.00
CA LYS A 337 16.52 12.02 -4.67
C LYS A 337 15.53 13.19 -4.74
N GLU A 338 15.61 13.98 -5.79
CA GLU A 338 14.75 15.13 -6.03
C GLU A 338 13.29 14.69 -6.21
N LYS A 339 13.05 13.71 -7.09
CA LYS A 339 11.71 13.14 -7.30
C LYS A 339 11.20 12.45 -6.04
N ALA A 340 12.07 11.71 -5.33
CA ALA A 340 11.72 11.05 -4.08
C ALA A 340 11.24 12.04 -3.02
N LEU A 341 11.94 13.15 -2.83
CA LEU A 341 11.57 14.19 -1.87
C LEU A 341 10.23 14.85 -2.25
N ALA A 342 10.06 15.21 -3.52
CA ALA A 342 8.82 15.84 -3.99
C ALA A 342 7.60 14.92 -3.76
N LEU A 343 7.72 13.63 -4.10
CA LEU A 343 6.65 12.64 -3.88
C LEU A 343 6.35 12.43 -2.38
N ALA A 344 7.39 12.34 -1.55
CA ALA A 344 7.22 12.18 -0.10
C ALA A 344 6.54 13.40 0.54
N GLN A 345 6.84 14.62 0.07
CA GLN A 345 6.18 15.84 0.52
C GLN A 345 4.69 15.89 0.09
N GLU A 346 4.38 15.49 -1.15
CA GLU A 346 2.98 15.42 -1.60
C GLU A 346 2.19 14.36 -0.81
N ASN A 347 2.79 13.20 -0.58
CA ASN A 347 2.17 12.15 0.23
C ASN A 347 1.90 12.63 1.67
N TRP A 348 2.84 13.35 2.29
CA TRP A 348 2.71 13.85 3.67
C TRP A 348 1.53 14.81 3.87
N LYS A 349 1.07 15.47 2.83
CA LYS A 349 -0.14 16.32 2.89
C LYS A 349 -1.41 15.51 3.14
N LEU A 350 -1.44 14.25 2.70
CA LEU A 350 -2.59 13.35 2.77
C LEU A 350 -2.46 12.31 3.88
N GLN A 351 -1.28 11.69 4.00
CA GLN A 351 -0.99 10.59 4.92
C GLN A 351 0.19 10.96 5.83
N ARG A 352 0.03 10.68 7.14
CA ARG A 352 0.99 11.06 8.18
C ARG A 352 1.26 9.89 9.13
N GLU A 353 1.46 8.71 8.55
CA GLU A 353 1.84 7.53 9.30
C GLU A 353 3.36 7.47 9.52
N PRO A 354 3.87 6.63 10.45
CA PRO A 354 5.30 6.47 10.68
C PRO A 354 6.10 6.15 9.43
N ARG A 355 5.57 5.32 8.52
CA ARG A 355 6.20 4.98 7.24
C ARG A 355 6.29 6.18 6.27
N ASP A 356 5.32 7.09 6.32
CA ASP A 356 5.32 8.32 5.50
C ASP A 356 6.34 9.32 6.05
N ALA A 357 6.43 9.45 7.39
CA ALA A 357 7.48 10.22 8.04
C ALA A 357 8.87 9.68 7.69
N ARG A 358 9.03 8.35 7.69
CA ARG A 358 10.30 7.69 7.35
C ARG A 358 10.81 8.11 5.98
N ILE A 359 10.01 7.93 4.94
CA ILE A 359 10.46 8.25 3.58
C ILE A 359 10.72 9.74 3.38
N LEU A 360 9.92 10.63 4.02
CA LEU A 360 10.14 12.07 3.95
C LEU A 360 11.45 12.47 4.63
N LEU A 361 11.73 11.95 5.83
CA LEU A 361 12.97 12.20 6.55
C LEU A 361 14.20 11.64 5.81
N GLU A 362 14.11 10.44 5.26
CA GLU A 362 15.20 9.79 4.51
C GLU A 362 15.49 10.53 3.19
N ALA A 363 14.46 10.95 2.45
CA ALA A 363 14.62 11.73 1.22
C ALA A 363 15.20 13.13 1.50
N ALA A 364 14.73 13.81 2.54
CA ALA A 364 15.27 15.10 2.97
C ALA A 364 16.74 14.98 3.42
N LEU A 365 17.10 13.90 4.12
CA LEU A 365 18.48 13.61 4.53
C LEU A 365 19.39 13.38 3.30
N ALA A 366 18.91 12.64 2.30
CA ALA A 366 19.63 12.38 1.06
C ALA A 366 19.87 13.66 0.25
N MET A 367 18.92 14.61 0.33
CA MET A 367 19.03 15.95 -0.28
C MET A 367 19.78 16.96 0.59
N LYS A 368 20.14 16.61 1.83
CA LYS A 368 20.71 17.51 2.84
C LYS A 368 19.84 18.75 3.09
N ASN A 369 18.54 18.59 3.07
CA ASN A 369 17.55 19.66 3.20
C ASN A 369 16.61 19.43 4.40
N PRO A 370 16.99 19.79 5.63
CA PRO A 370 16.17 19.60 6.81
C PRO A 370 14.84 20.38 6.76
N ALA A 371 14.84 21.56 6.13
CA ALA A 371 13.62 22.37 6.03
C ALA A 371 12.51 21.67 5.22
N ALA A 372 12.87 20.82 4.27
CA ALA A 372 11.92 20.08 3.43
C ALA A 372 11.12 19.02 4.20
N ALA A 373 11.56 18.62 5.40
CA ALA A 373 10.88 17.65 6.25
C ALA A 373 10.48 18.22 7.62
N GLN A 374 10.42 19.55 7.77
CA GLN A 374 10.13 20.18 9.05
C GLN A 374 8.81 19.70 9.66
N GLU A 375 7.75 19.54 8.84
CA GLU A 375 6.46 19.05 9.34
C GLU A 375 6.54 17.62 9.91
N ALA A 376 7.35 16.74 9.31
CA ALA A 376 7.56 15.38 9.83
C ALA A 376 8.42 15.39 11.10
N LEU A 377 9.41 16.29 11.20
CA LEU A 377 10.19 16.50 12.43
C LEU A 377 9.31 16.99 13.58
N ASP A 378 8.42 17.95 13.30
CA ASP A 378 7.46 18.48 14.27
C ASP A 378 6.42 17.41 14.69
N TRP A 379 5.98 16.60 13.74
CA TRP A 379 5.09 15.47 14.02
C TRP A 379 5.77 14.48 14.98
N LEU A 380 7.02 14.10 14.72
CA LEU A 380 7.77 13.15 15.54
C LEU A 380 7.93 13.63 16.99
N GLU A 381 8.11 14.95 17.20
CA GLU A 381 8.18 15.56 18.53
C GLU A 381 6.82 15.59 19.21
N ARG A 382 5.80 16.11 18.51
CA ARG A 382 4.46 16.26 19.09
C ARG A 382 3.78 14.94 19.42
N SER A 383 3.97 13.93 18.56
CA SER A 383 3.38 12.60 18.79
C SER A 383 4.13 11.82 19.88
N GLY A 384 5.39 12.17 20.15
CA GLY A 384 6.24 11.39 21.04
C GLY A 384 6.60 10.00 20.49
N HIS A 385 6.45 9.78 19.17
CA HIS A 385 6.68 8.48 18.53
C HIS A 385 8.06 7.89 18.89
N GLU A 386 8.10 6.62 19.26
CA GLU A 386 9.27 6.03 19.94
C GLU A 386 10.22 5.26 19.00
N ASP A 387 9.94 5.19 17.69
CA ASP A 387 10.75 4.44 16.72
C ASP A 387 12.22 4.88 16.71
N PRO A 388 13.18 3.98 17.05
CA PRO A 388 14.61 4.32 17.13
C PRO A 388 15.20 4.72 15.78
N GLY A 389 14.77 4.10 14.67
CA GLY A 389 15.25 4.39 13.32
C GLY A 389 14.84 5.78 12.84
N LEU A 390 13.57 6.12 13.05
CA LEU A 390 13.04 7.46 12.75
C LEU A 390 13.75 8.53 13.58
N ARG A 391 13.94 8.30 14.88
CA ARG A 391 14.64 9.23 15.78
C ARG A 391 16.10 9.43 15.37
N ALA A 392 16.80 8.36 15.00
CA ALA A 392 18.17 8.45 14.51
C ALA A 392 18.26 9.25 13.20
N THR A 393 17.33 9.02 12.26
CA THR A 393 17.29 9.78 11.01
C THR A 393 16.98 11.25 11.24
N ALA A 394 16.04 11.56 12.12
CA ALA A 394 15.71 12.93 12.52
C ALA A 394 16.90 13.64 13.19
N GLN A 395 17.66 12.97 14.06
CA GLN A 395 18.86 13.52 14.67
C GLN A 395 19.94 13.84 13.62
N ARG A 396 20.17 12.93 12.66
CA ARG A 396 21.13 13.15 11.57
C ARG A 396 20.71 14.35 10.71
N LEU A 397 19.41 14.48 10.43
CA LEU A 397 18.89 15.57 9.63
C LEU A 397 19.04 16.93 10.35
N ARG A 398 18.75 16.99 11.66
CA ARG A 398 18.94 18.20 12.48
C ARG A 398 20.41 18.59 12.67
N ALA A 399 21.33 17.63 12.60
CA ALA A 399 22.75 17.89 12.67
C ALA A 399 23.34 18.53 11.41
N LEU A 400 22.61 18.54 10.30
CA LEU A 400 23.00 19.25 9.09
C LEU A 400 22.88 20.75 9.36
N LYS A 401 24.00 21.46 9.23
CA LYS A 401 23.99 22.94 9.27
C LYS A 401 23.26 23.47 8.03
N PRO A 402 22.48 24.53 8.18
CA PRO A 402 21.83 25.19 7.04
C PRO A 402 22.81 25.72 6.03
#